data_e19ea27e1b209a64d425824af2559706
#
_entry.id   e19ea27e1b209a64d425824af2559706
#
_cell.length_a   1.000
_cell.length_b   1.000
_cell.length_c   1.000
_cell.angle_alpha   90.00
_cell.angle_beta   90.00
_cell.angle_gamma   90.00
#
_symmetry.space_group_name_H-M   'P 1'
#
loop_
_entity.id
_entity.type
_entity.pdbx_description
1 polymer ?
#
loop_
_entity_poly.entity_id
_entity_poly.type
_entity_poly.pdbx_seq_one_letter_code
_entity_poly.pdbx_strand_id
1 'polypeptide(L)'
;TKVKVGDRVSGAPLLPCMKCDDCQNGNFSLCKHYSFIGSRQQGSNADYVVIPGQNAVPFDKNISYEQGAMFEPSTVALHGVFQNDYRGGEYVAILGGGTIGMFTMQWAKIFGSKKVVVFDISDERLALAKKLGADVVVNTTKENYMEEAMKITGEKGYGYVFETAGQVQTMHMAFELAGNKAHVCFIGT
;
A
#
# COMPACT_ATOMS: atom_id res chain seq x y z
N THR A 1 20.39 17.35 12.37
CA THR A 1 19.74 16.83 11.13
C THR A 1 20.72 15.87 10.44
N LYS A 2 20.20 14.78 9.89
CA LYS A 2 20.97 13.81 9.08
C LYS A 2 21.22 14.30 7.65
N VAL A 3 20.75 15.48 7.28
CA VAL A 3 20.76 16.04 5.93
C VAL A 3 21.50 17.37 5.87
N LYS A 4 22.09 17.69 4.75
CA LYS A 4 22.81 18.92 4.43
C LYS A 4 22.31 19.51 3.09
N VAL A 5 22.67 20.76 2.83
CA VAL A 5 22.36 21.42 1.55
C VAL A 5 22.95 20.63 0.38
N GLY A 6 22.14 20.39 -0.64
CA GLY A 6 22.51 19.60 -1.82
C GLY A 6 22.15 18.13 -1.74
N ASP A 7 21.71 17.62 -0.59
CA ASP A 7 21.25 16.23 -0.47
C ASP A 7 19.91 16.05 -1.22
N ARG A 8 19.76 14.90 -1.84
CA ARG A 8 18.50 14.44 -2.44
C ARG A 8 17.68 13.78 -1.35
N VAL A 9 16.43 14.24 -1.16
CA VAL A 9 15.59 13.78 -0.07
C VAL A 9 14.17 13.45 -0.54
N SER A 10 13.56 12.45 0.08
CA SER A 10 12.11 12.24 0.10
C SER A 10 11.56 12.73 1.42
N GLY A 11 10.37 13.33 1.40
CA GLY A 11 9.73 13.89 2.60
C GLY A 11 8.73 12.92 3.21
N ALA A 12 8.91 12.52 4.47
CA ALA A 12 7.88 11.81 5.22
C ALA A 12 6.80 12.82 5.67
N PRO A 13 5.51 12.67 5.23
CA PRO A 13 4.52 13.72 5.41
C PRO A 13 3.90 13.80 6.81
N LEU A 14 3.94 12.72 7.60
CA LEU A 14 3.37 12.68 8.94
C LEU A 14 4.22 13.48 9.93
N LEU A 15 3.58 14.40 10.65
CA LEU A 15 4.20 15.23 11.68
C LEU A 15 3.53 14.95 13.03
N PRO A 16 3.96 13.94 13.78
CA PRO A 16 3.40 13.63 15.09
C PRO A 16 3.75 14.70 16.11
N CYS A 17 2.93 14.87 17.14
CA CYS A 17 3.13 15.91 18.15
C CYS A 17 4.31 15.64 19.12
N MET A 18 4.84 14.44 19.15
CA MET A 18 5.95 13.95 19.98
C MET A 18 5.72 14.04 21.51
N LYS A 19 4.47 14.34 21.96
CA LYS A 19 4.15 14.63 23.38
C LYS A 19 3.08 13.70 23.97
N CYS A 20 2.13 13.20 23.14
CA CYS A 20 1.07 12.32 23.63
C CYS A 20 1.59 10.90 23.89
N ASP A 21 0.81 10.11 24.62
CA ASP A 21 1.16 8.75 25.02
C ASP A 21 1.48 7.85 23.82
N ASP A 22 0.71 7.98 22.73
CA ASP A 22 0.97 7.24 21.49
C ASP A 22 2.36 7.58 20.93
N CYS A 23 2.73 8.88 20.87
CA CYS A 23 4.04 9.30 20.41
C CYS A 23 5.16 8.84 21.34
N GLN A 24 4.95 8.88 22.66
CA GLN A 24 5.94 8.41 23.65
C GLN A 24 6.20 6.90 23.51
N ASN A 25 5.20 6.13 23.08
CA ASN A 25 5.30 4.70 22.82
C ASN A 25 5.71 4.35 21.37
N GLY A 26 6.04 5.35 20.51
CA GLY A 26 6.45 5.14 19.13
C GLY A 26 5.30 4.91 18.14
N ASN A 27 4.06 4.99 18.58
CA ASN A 27 2.85 4.80 17.76
C ASN A 27 2.47 6.11 17.04
N PHE A 28 3.35 6.64 16.22
CA PHE A 28 3.20 7.96 15.61
C PHE A 28 1.96 8.10 14.73
N SER A 29 1.54 7.05 14.07
CA SER A 29 0.32 7.02 13.24
C SER A 29 -0.97 7.17 14.04
N LEU A 30 -0.95 6.89 15.35
CA LEU A 30 -2.09 7.04 16.27
C LEU A 30 -2.11 8.41 16.98
N CYS A 31 -1.18 9.31 16.66
CA CYS A 31 -1.11 10.63 17.26
C CYS A 31 -2.37 11.45 16.98
N LYS A 32 -3.12 11.83 18.03
CA LYS A 32 -4.35 12.62 17.93
C LYS A 32 -4.11 14.10 17.59
N HIS A 33 -2.87 14.57 17.72
CA HIS A 33 -2.47 15.98 17.51
C HIS A 33 -1.44 16.10 16.36
N TYR A 34 -1.51 15.22 15.38
CA TYR A 34 -0.60 15.24 14.25
C TYR A 34 -0.95 16.37 13.25
N SER A 35 0.06 16.84 12.55
CA SER A 35 -0.09 17.54 11.28
C SER A 35 0.36 16.63 10.13
N PHE A 36 0.02 17.02 8.91
CA PHE A 36 0.34 16.23 7.72
C PHE A 36 0.63 17.16 6.55
N ILE A 37 1.81 17.05 5.97
CA ILE A 37 2.26 17.86 4.83
C ILE A 37 1.37 17.55 3.63
N GLY A 38 0.77 18.57 3.04
CA GLY A 38 -0.12 18.45 1.88
C GLY A 38 -1.60 18.32 2.20
N SER A 39 -2.01 18.08 3.48
CA SER A 39 -3.42 18.05 3.86
C SER A 39 -3.76 18.95 5.04
N ARG A 40 -2.91 19.03 6.07
CA ARG A 40 -3.11 19.88 7.26
C ARG A 40 -2.18 21.08 7.29
N GLN A 41 -1.25 21.14 6.38
CA GLN A 41 -0.39 22.27 6.08
C GLN A 41 0.01 22.25 4.61
N GLN A 42 0.69 23.28 4.14
CA GLN A 42 1.12 23.38 2.74
C GLN A 42 1.96 22.19 2.34
N GLY A 43 1.73 21.69 1.11
CA GLY A 43 2.37 20.51 0.54
C GLY A 43 3.43 20.86 -0.51
N SER A 44 3.80 19.82 -1.27
CA SER A 44 4.90 19.87 -2.25
C SER A 44 4.47 20.24 -3.68
N ASN A 45 3.20 20.60 -3.93
CA ASN A 45 2.76 21.14 -5.22
C ASN A 45 3.18 22.63 -5.33
N ALA A 46 4.50 22.87 -5.19
CA ALA A 46 5.15 24.18 -5.18
C ALA A 46 6.65 24.00 -5.50
N ASP A 47 7.31 25.09 -5.89
CA ASP A 47 8.76 25.07 -6.15
C ASP A 47 9.58 24.75 -4.90
N TYR A 48 9.03 25.12 -3.71
CA TYR A 48 9.66 24.88 -2.42
C TYR A 48 8.65 24.41 -1.38
N VAL A 49 9.10 23.51 -0.51
CA VAL A 49 8.33 23.08 0.67
C VAL A 49 9.25 23.07 1.89
N VAL A 50 8.72 23.55 3.02
CA VAL A 50 9.44 23.50 4.31
C VAL A 50 8.99 22.26 5.08
N ILE A 51 9.95 21.41 5.42
CA ILE A 51 9.71 20.20 6.23
C ILE A 51 10.71 20.14 7.39
N PRO A 52 10.35 19.53 8.53
CA PRO A 52 11.31 19.29 9.60
C PRO A 52 12.46 18.39 9.10
N GLY A 53 13.70 18.69 9.48
CA GLY A 53 14.85 17.93 9.01
C GLY A 53 14.86 16.44 9.39
N GLN A 54 14.09 16.06 10.43
CA GLN A 54 13.88 14.64 10.78
C GLN A 54 12.98 13.90 9.79
N ASN A 55 12.11 14.63 9.07
CA ASN A 55 11.22 14.08 8.06
C ASN A 55 11.87 14.04 6.67
N ALA A 56 13.05 14.62 6.49
CA ALA A 56 13.82 14.55 5.27
C ALA A 56 14.66 13.27 5.24
N VAL A 57 14.29 12.33 4.38
CA VAL A 57 14.94 11.02 4.22
C VAL A 57 15.87 11.09 3.02
N PRO A 58 17.20 11.07 3.22
CA PRO A 58 18.14 11.11 2.11
C PRO A 58 18.12 9.81 1.31
N PHE A 59 18.33 9.92 0.00
CA PHE A 59 18.45 8.76 -0.87
C PHE A 59 19.64 8.87 -1.83
N ASP A 60 20.11 7.73 -2.32
CA ASP A 60 21.31 7.61 -3.15
C ASP A 60 21.12 8.34 -4.49
N LYS A 61 22.21 8.90 -5.01
CA LYS A 61 22.26 9.60 -6.30
C LYS A 61 21.87 8.74 -7.50
N ASN A 62 22.00 7.43 -7.39
CA ASN A 62 21.64 6.47 -8.44
C ASN A 62 20.13 6.21 -8.50
N ILE A 63 19.37 6.65 -7.50
CA ILE A 63 17.89 6.61 -7.51
C ILE A 63 17.37 7.87 -8.20
N SER A 64 16.47 7.74 -9.16
CA SER A 64 15.87 8.91 -9.82
C SER A 64 14.91 9.66 -8.87
N TYR A 65 14.53 10.90 -9.19
CA TYR A 65 13.54 11.63 -8.40
C TYR A 65 12.17 10.99 -8.46
N GLU A 66 11.80 10.42 -9.60
CA GLU A 66 10.56 9.64 -9.77
C GLU A 66 10.55 8.42 -8.86
N GLN A 67 11.66 7.70 -8.76
CA GLN A 67 11.81 6.58 -7.81
C GLN A 67 11.77 7.06 -6.36
N GLY A 68 12.42 8.19 -6.05
CA GLY A 68 12.37 8.82 -4.73
C GLY A 68 10.96 9.25 -4.31
N ALA A 69 10.14 9.71 -5.26
CA ALA A 69 8.74 10.06 -5.03
C ALA A 69 7.87 8.83 -4.70
N MET A 70 8.29 7.63 -5.09
CA MET A 70 7.57 6.39 -4.81
C MET A 70 7.83 5.84 -3.39
N PHE A 71 8.79 6.37 -2.64
CA PHE A 71 9.12 5.83 -1.30
C PHE A 71 7.95 5.93 -0.34
N GLU A 72 7.30 7.09 -0.27
CA GLU A 72 6.17 7.29 0.64
C GLU A 72 5.01 6.33 0.34
N PRO A 73 4.41 6.28 -0.87
CA PRO A 73 3.32 5.35 -1.15
C PRO A 73 3.74 3.88 -1.04
N SER A 74 4.99 3.55 -1.31
CA SER A 74 5.53 2.21 -1.09
C SER A 74 5.55 1.83 0.40
N THR A 75 5.88 2.78 1.29
CA THR A 75 5.85 2.53 2.73
C THR A 75 4.43 2.43 3.29
N VAL A 76 3.45 3.12 2.71
CA VAL A 76 2.02 2.92 3.04
C VAL A 76 1.61 1.48 2.77
N ALA A 77 1.92 0.97 1.59
CA ALA A 77 1.64 -0.42 1.21
C ALA A 77 2.37 -1.43 2.12
N LEU A 78 3.65 -1.18 2.40
CA LEU A 78 4.46 -2.03 3.30
C LEU A 78 3.88 -2.07 4.71
N HIS A 79 3.43 -0.92 5.23
CA HIS A 79 2.78 -0.85 6.53
C HIS A 79 1.52 -1.71 6.58
N GLY A 80 0.67 -1.64 5.54
CA GLY A 80 -0.51 -2.50 5.44
C GLY A 80 -0.18 -4.00 5.43
N VAL A 81 0.89 -4.38 4.73
CA VAL A 81 1.36 -5.78 4.73
C VAL A 81 1.79 -6.22 6.13
N PHE A 82 2.55 -5.40 6.86
CA PHE A 82 2.96 -5.73 8.23
C PHE A 82 1.82 -5.71 9.24
N GLN A 83 0.87 -4.77 9.13
CA GLN A 83 -0.31 -4.74 10.00
C GLN A 83 -1.20 -5.97 9.83
N ASN A 84 -1.12 -6.63 8.68
CA ASN A 84 -1.86 -7.84 8.39
C ASN A 84 -1.15 -9.13 8.87
N ASP A 85 -0.12 -9.02 9.69
CA ASP A 85 0.72 -10.14 10.17
C ASP A 85 1.15 -11.08 9.03
N TYR A 86 1.58 -10.50 7.92
CA TYR A 86 1.87 -11.22 6.69
C TYR A 86 3.10 -12.13 6.85
N ARG A 87 2.92 -13.44 6.59
CA ARG A 87 3.97 -14.45 6.75
C ARG A 87 4.36 -15.17 5.46
N GLY A 88 3.74 -14.79 4.34
CA GLY A 88 3.95 -15.48 3.06
C GLY A 88 3.26 -16.84 2.97
N GLY A 89 3.56 -17.58 1.91
CA GLY A 89 3.11 -18.97 1.71
C GLY A 89 1.67 -19.16 1.25
N GLU A 90 0.84 -18.09 1.27
CA GLU A 90 -0.58 -18.12 1.00
C GLU A 90 -0.96 -17.47 -0.35
N TYR A 91 -2.20 -17.70 -0.76
CA TYR A 91 -2.83 -16.94 -1.83
C TYR A 91 -3.19 -15.54 -1.32
N VAL A 92 -2.89 -14.52 -2.13
CA VAL A 92 -3.09 -13.11 -1.81
C VAL A 92 -4.02 -12.48 -2.83
N ALA A 93 -5.08 -11.81 -2.36
CA ALA A 93 -5.95 -10.97 -3.17
C ALA A 93 -5.61 -9.49 -2.92
N ILE A 94 -5.42 -8.73 -4.00
CA ILE A 94 -5.27 -7.27 -3.97
C ILE A 94 -6.47 -6.67 -4.70
N LEU A 95 -7.31 -5.94 -3.96
CA LEU A 95 -8.49 -5.28 -4.49
C LEU A 95 -8.18 -3.82 -4.82
N GLY A 96 -8.06 -3.52 -6.10
CA GLY A 96 -7.62 -2.24 -6.63
C GLY A 96 -6.19 -2.29 -7.17
N GLY A 97 -6.04 -2.07 -8.48
CA GLY A 97 -4.77 -1.97 -9.19
C GLY A 97 -4.23 -0.53 -9.27
N GLY A 98 -4.51 0.31 -8.27
CA GLY A 98 -3.93 1.64 -8.12
C GLY A 98 -2.49 1.60 -7.60
N THR A 99 -1.92 2.77 -7.32
CA THR A 99 -0.54 2.89 -6.84
C THR A 99 -0.28 2.05 -5.59
N ILE A 100 -1.15 2.15 -4.59
CA ILE A 100 -1.01 1.39 -3.33
C ILE A 100 -1.15 -0.11 -3.59
N GLY A 101 -2.15 -0.53 -4.39
CA GLY A 101 -2.34 -1.95 -4.73
C GLY A 101 -1.14 -2.54 -5.46
N MET A 102 -0.54 -1.80 -6.39
CA MET A 102 0.67 -2.23 -7.10
C MET A 102 1.88 -2.43 -6.16
N PHE A 103 2.08 -1.52 -5.20
CA PHE A 103 3.13 -1.70 -4.19
C PHE A 103 2.81 -2.85 -3.24
N THR A 104 1.56 -2.97 -2.76
CA THR A 104 1.13 -4.08 -1.89
C THR A 104 1.37 -5.43 -2.57
N MET A 105 1.02 -5.54 -3.85
CA MET A 105 1.27 -6.73 -4.67
C MET A 105 2.76 -7.08 -4.72
N GLN A 106 3.63 -6.11 -5.00
CA GLN A 106 5.07 -6.34 -5.07
C GLN A 106 5.66 -6.72 -3.71
N TRP A 107 5.25 -6.06 -2.62
CA TRP A 107 5.67 -6.44 -1.27
C TRP A 107 5.22 -7.85 -0.89
N ALA A 108 3.96 -8.22 -1.18
CA ALA A 108 3.47 -9.58 -0.94
C ALA A 108 4.32 -10.61 -1.69
N LYS A 109 4.72 -10.33 -2.92
CA LYS A 109 5.62 -11.20 -3.70
C LYS A 109 7.02 -11.29 -3.10
N ILE A 110 7.62 -10.18 -2.69
CA ILE A 110 8.94 -10.13 -2.04
C ILE A 110 8.94 -10.97 -0.76
N PHE A 111 7.86 -10.93 0.00
CA PHE A 111 7.71 -11.72 1.23
C PHE A 111 7.19 -13.14 1.00
N GLY A 112 7.19 -13.63 -0.23
CA GLY A 112 7.01 -15.05 -0.53
C GLY A 112 5.57 -15.53 -0.58
N SER A 113 4.66 -14.74 -1.17
CA SER A 113 3.30 -15.23 -1.49
C SER A 113 3.34 -16.50 -2.34
N LYS A 114 2.39 -17.38 -2.14
CA LYS A 114 2.17 -18.54 -3.01
C LYS A 114 1.71 -18.09 -4.41
N LYS A 115 0.75 -17.17 -4.44
CA LYS A 115 0.25 -16.53 -5.67
C LYS A 115 -0.43 -15.21 -5.31
N VAL A 116 -0.18 -14.14 -6.09
CA VAL A 116 -0.86 -12.86 -5.96
C VAL A 116 -1.82 -12.63 -7.11
N VAL A 117 -3.06 -12.33 -6.78
CA VAL A 117 -4.13 -12.01 -7.73
C VAL A 117 -4.54 -10.56 -7.53
N VAL A 118 -4.54 -9.79 -8.61
CA VAL A 118 -4.96 -8.37 -8.60
C VAL A 118 -6.32 -8.25 -9.27
N PHE A 119 -7.24 -7.58 -8.59
CA PHE A 119 -8.60 -7.30 -9.03
C PHE A 119 -8.74 -5.81 -9.31
N ASP A 120 -9.25 -5.45 -10.48
CA ASP A 120 -9.59 -4.06 -10.85
C ASP A 120 -10.69 -4.06 -11.92
N ILE A 121 -11.29 -2.91 -12.15
CA ILE A 121 -12.25 -2.68 -13.23
C ILE A 121 -11.54 -2.26 -14.53
N SER A 122 -10.29 -1.79 -14.47
CA SER A 122 -9.52 -1.24 -15.58
C SER A 122 -8.57 -2.29 -16.17
N ASP A 123 -8.78 -2.65 -17.42
CA ASP A 123 -7.87 -3.55 -18.14
C ASP A 123 -6.45 -2.97 -18.27
N GLU A 124 -6.30 -1.65 -18.36
CA GLU A 124 -4.99 -0.98 -18.40
C GLU A 124 -4.21 -1.20 -17.09
N ARG A 125 -4.87 -1.01 -15.92
CA ARG A 125 -4.24 -1.28 -14.62
C ARG A 125 -3.92 -2.75 -14.44
N LEU A 126 -4.79 -3.64 -14.89
CA LEU A 126 -4.56 -5.08 -14.85
C LEU A 126 -3.39 -5.50 -15.73
N ALA A 127 -3.24 -4.92 -16.91
CA ALA A 127 -2.08 -5.13 -17.79
C ALA A 127 -0.77 -4.67 -17.11
N LEU A 128 -0.80 -3.51 -16.43
CA LEU A 128 0.34 -3.03 -15.64
C LEU A 128 0.65 -3.97 -14.47
N ALA A 129 -0.37 -4.42 -13.72
CA ALA A 129 -0.19 -5.38 -12.62
C ALA A 129 0.51 -6.65 -13.12
N LYS A 130 0.08 -7.16 -14.26
CA LYS A 130 0.70 -8.34 -14.89
C LYS A 130 2.17 -8.10 -15.25
N LYS A 131 2.47 -6.95 -15.83
CA LYS A 131 3.85 -6.53 -16.18
C LYS A 131 4.72 -6.39 -14.93
N LEU A 132 4.16 -5.92 -13.79
CA LEU A 132 4.86 -5.75 -12.53
C LEU A 132 4.95 -7.03 -11.68
N GLY A 133 4.40 -8.16 -12.16
CA GLY A 133 4.61 -9.46 -11.55
C GLY A 133 3.40 -10.09 -10.86
N ALA A 134 2.17 -9.58 -11.05
CA ALA A 134 0.97 -10.29 -10.61
C ALA A 134 0.89 -11.68 -11.28
N ASP A 135 0.59 -12.71 -10.50
CA ASP A 135 0.46 -14.07 -11.05
C ASP A 135 -0.82 -14.20 -11.88
N VAL A 136 -1.91 -13.61 -11.40
CA VAL A 136 -3.20 -13.55 -12.10
C VAL A 136 -3.78 -12.15 -11.95
N VAL A 137 -4.56 -11.74 -12.94
CA VAL A 137 -5.35 -10.50 -12.90
C VAL A 137 -6.80 -10.83 -13.26
N VAL A 138 -7.74 -10.19 -12.57
CA VAL A 138 -9.17 -10.43 -12.72
C VAL A 138 -9.89 -9.09 -12.89
N ASN A 139 -10.61 -8.94 -14.01
CA ASN A 139 -11.46 -7.77 -14.24
C ASN A 139 -12.83 -8.02 -13.61
N THR A 140 -13.19 -7.23 -12.61
CA THR A 140 -14.41 -7.39 -11.79
C THR A 140 -15.68 -6.87 -12.48
N THR A 141 -15.56 -6.31 -13.69
CA THR A 141 -16.74 -5.96 -14.51
C THR A 141 -17.32 -7.14 -15.28
N LYS A 142 -16.65 -8.30 -15.30
CA LYS A 142 -17.12 -9.53 -15.94
C LYS A 142 -18.06 -10.28 -15.00
N GLU A 143 -19.12 -10.88 -15.54
CA GLU A 143 -20.20 -11.49 -14.76
C GLU A 143 -19.75 -12.60 -13.80
N ASN A 144 -18.78 -13.41 -14.18
CA ASN A 144 -18.32 -14.59 -13.44
C ASN A 144 -16.97 -14.41 -12.75
N TYR A 145 -16.56 -13.17 -12.48
CA TYR A 145 -15.25 -12.89 -11.88
C TYR A 145 -15.05 -13.56 -10.51
N MET A 146 -16.09 -13.66 -9.71
CA MET A 146 -16.02 -14.29 -8.38
C MET A 146 -15.78 -15.80 -8.48
N GLU A 147 -16.47 -16.48 -9.38
CA GLU A 147 -16.25 -17.92 -9.64
C GLU A 147 -14.82 -18.17 -10.14
N GLU A 148 -14.35 -17.34 -11.08
CA GLU A 148 -12.96 -17.42 -11.56
C GLU A 148 -11.96 -17.20 -10.42
N ALA A 149 -12.21 -16.22 -9.54
CA ALA A 149 -11.36 -15.92 -8.40
C ALA A 149 -11.26 -17.10 -7.41
N MET A 150 -12.37 -17.73 -7.10
CA MET A 150 -12.41 -18.86 -6.16
C MET A 150 -11.75 -20.11 -6.74
N LYS A 151 -11.90 -20.40 -8.02
CA LYS A 151 -11.19 -21.49 -8.70
C LYS A 151 -9.66 -21.40 -8.59
N ILE A 152 -9.10 -20.17 -8.55
CA ILE A 152 -7.65 -19.96 -8.41
C ILE A 152 -7.12 -20.57 -7.11
N THR A 153 -7.90 -20.54 -6.05
CA THR A 153 -7.56 -21.07 -4.72
C THR A 153 -8.05 -22.49 -4.47
N GLY A 154 -8.74 -23.10 -5.43
CA GLY A 154 -9.40 -24.41 -5.28
C GLY A 154 -10.56 -24.34 -4.28
N GLU A 155 -11.37 -23.29 -4.37
CA GLU A 155 -12.56 -22.99 -3.55
C GLU A 155 -12.25 -22.74 -2.06
N LYS A 156 -10.99 -22.55 -1.68
CA LYS A 156 -10.58 -22.33 -0.28
C LYS A 156 -10.59 -20.86 0.14
N GLY A 157 -10.64 -19.95 -0.82
CA GLY A 157 -10.47 -18.51 -0.60
C GLY A 157 -9.00 -18.12 -0.41
N TYR A 158 -8.79 -16.83 -0.20
CA TYR A 158 -7.46 -16.22 -0.07
C TYR A 158 -7.08 -16.14 1.41
N GLY A 159 -5.81 -16.43 1.72
CA GLY A 159 -5.27 -16.31 3.09
C GLY A 159 -5.03 -14.85 3.51
N TYR A 160 -4.73 -13.99 2.55
CA TYR A 160 -4.58 -12.55 2.75
C TYR A 160 -5.35 -11.77 1.70
N VAL A 161 -6.12 -10.78 2.16
CA VAL A 161 -6.87 -9.88 1.28
C VAL A 161 -6.53 -8.44 1.66
N PHE A 162 -6.04 -7.69 0.69
CA PHE A 162 -5.71 -6.27 0.84
C PHE A 162 -6.69 -5.43 0.00
N GLU A 163 -7.51 -4.65 0.67
CA GLU A 163 -8.41 -3.69 0.04
C GLU A 163 -7.69 -2.35 -0.11
N THR A 164 -7.49 -1.90 -1.35
CA THR A 164 -6.71 -0.70 -1.68
C THR A 164 -7.46 0.26 -2.60
N ALA A 165 -8.73 0.01 -2.90
CA ALA A 165 -9.56 0.83 -3.77
C ALA A 165 -10.44 1.83 -3.02
N GLY A 166 -10.69 1.60 -1.72
CA GLY A 166 -11.52 2.46 -0.88
C GLY A 166 -12.99 2.52 -1.29
N GLN A 167 -13.54 1.44 -1.87
CA GLN A 167 -14.91 1.39 -2.34
C GLN A 167 -15.73 0.37 -1.53
N VAL A 168 -16.99 0.71 -1.24
CA VAL A 168 -17.87 -0.18 -0.48
C VAL A 168 -17.98 -1.56 -1.12
N GLN A 169 -18.05 -1.62 -2.46
CA GLN A 169 -18.14 -2.89 -3.18
C GLN A 169 -16.89 -3.75 -2.96
N THR A 170 -15.69 -3.15 -3.02
CA THR A 170 -14.44 -3.89 -2.79
C THR A 170 -14.26 -4.28 -1.33
N MET A 171 -14.81 -3.51 -0.38
CA MET A 171 -14.85 -3.89 1.03
C MET A 171 -15.72 -5.15 1.25
N HIS A 172 -16.89 -5.24 0.64
CA HIS A 172 -17.72 -6.47 0.67
C HIS A 172 -17.00 -7.64 0.01
N MET A 173 -16.48 -7.42 -1.19
CA MET A 173 -15.72 -8.42 -1.93
C MET A 173 -14.52 -8.97 -1.13
N ALA A 174 -13.89 -8.15 -0.29
CA ALA A 174 -12.78 -8.59 0.54
C ALA A 174 -13.18 -9.73 1.49
N PHE A 175 -14.37 -9.67 2.06
CA PHE A 175 -14.88 -10.74 2.92
C PHE A 175 -15.33 -11.97 2.12
N GLU A 176 -15.91 -11.78 0.94
CA GLU A 176 -16.33 -12.88 0.07
C GLU A 176 -15.16 -13.71 -0.45
N LEU A 177 -14.03 -13.08 -0.72
CA LEU A 177 -12.79 -13.73 -1.17
C LEU A 177 -11.99 -14.36 -0.02
N ALA A 178 -12.21 -13.92 1.22
CA ALA A 178 -11.45 -14.38 2.36
C ALA A 178 -11.73 -15.86 2.67
N GLY A 179 -10.65 -16.64 2.77
CA GLY A 179 -10.73 -18.04 3.20
C GLY A 179 -10.83 -18.18 4.72
N ASN A 180 -10.89 -19.41 5.19
CA ASN A 180 -10.88 -19.70 6.63
C ASN A 180 -9.59 -19.19 7.28
N LYS A 181 -9.72 -18.43 8.38
CA LYS A 181 -8.62 -17.78 9.11
C LYS A 181 -7.85 -16.75 8.27
N ALA A 182 -8.46 -16.22 7.22
CA ALA A 182 -7.84 -15.18 6.40
C ALA A 182 -7.65 -13.88 7.18
N HIS A 183 -6.65 -13.13 6.77
CA HIS A 183 -6.39 -11.78 7.23
C HIS A 183 -6.89 -10.79 6.17
N VAL A 184 -7.72 -9.84 6.57
CA VAL A 184 -8.25 -8.78 5.71
C VAL A 184 -7.72 -7.43 6.20
N CYS A 185 -7.08 -6.67 5.31
CA CYS A 185 -6.56 -5.34 5.62
C CYS A 185 -7.15 -4.30 4.69
N PHE A 186 -7.75 -3.25 5.26
CA PHE A 186 -8.27 -2.09 4.53
C PHE A 186 -7.21 -1.00 4.55
N ILE A 187 -6.67 -0.67 3.37
CA ILE A 187 -5.68 0.39 3.15
C ILE A 187 -6.29 1.54 2.37
N GLY A 188 -7.28 1.23 1.52
CA GLY A 188 -8.04 2.21 0.75
C GLY A 188 -8.89 3.11 1.65
N THR A 189 -8.92 4.43 1.34
CA THR A 189 -9.67 5.46 2.08
C THR A 189 -10.52 6.28 1.12
#